data_ecf3fa8a15696d2b21db6d11c20d4a53
#
_entry.id   ecf3fa8a15696d2b21db6d11c20d4a53
#
_cell.length_a   1.000
_cell.length_b   1.000
_cell.length_c   1.000
_cell.angle_alpha   90.00
_cell.angle_beta   90.00
_cell.angle_gamma   90.00
#
_symmetry.space_group_name_H-M   'P 1'
#
loop_
_entity.id
_entity.type
_entity.pdbx_description
1 polymer ?
#
loop_
_entity_poly.entity_id
_entity_poly.type
_entity_poly.pdbx_seq_one_letter_code
_entity_poly.pdbx_strand_id
1 'polypeptide(L)'
;VTRVTFSGLLNALDGVIATEERLVFMTTNHYHALPRALVRPGRVDLSIYVGLASRAQLKRMYIRFFPGQEDLSETFATVCQDEGLSMAELQGYFMFFKNKPEEAVANVKSWLDERRKVHEEQLAKMRAESTPEGTEKPKQVPPPEE
;
A
#
# COMPACT_ATOMS: atom_id res chain seq x y z
N VAL A 1 29.47 -4.42 -7.26
CA VAL A 1 28.01 -4.08 -7.32
C VAL A 1 27.92 -2.66 -7.84
N THR A 2 27.43 -2.49 -9.07
CA THR A 2 27.26 -1.17 -9.70
C THR A 2 26.12 -0.46 -8.97
N ARG A 3 26.43 0.58 -8.19
CA ARG A 3 25.39 1.40 -7.53
C ARG A 3 24.79 2.35 -8.56
N VAL A 4 23.48 2.27 -8.77
CA VAL A 4 22.74 3.27 -9.54
C VAL A 4 22.77 4.58 -8.78
N THR A 5 23.33 5.64 -9.39
CA THR A 5 23.31 6.98 -8.80
C THR A 5 22.01 7.69 -9.19
N PHE A 6 21.58 8.63 -8.34
CA PHE A 6 20.38 9.43 -8.65
C PHE A 6 20.54 10.23 -9.95
N SER A 7 21.71 10.82 -10.20
CA SER A 7 22.03 11.50 -11.46
C SER A 7 21.97 10.55 -12.66
N GLY A 8 22.47 9.31 -12.50
CA GLY A 8 22.35 8.29 -13.54
C GLY A 8 20.90 7.94 -13.88
N LEU A 9 20.04 7.84 -12.87
CA LEU A 9 18.60 7.63 -13.07
C LEU A 9 17.95 8.81 -13.81
N LEU A 10 18.22 10.04 -13.39
CA LEU A 10 17.69 11.24 -14.07
C LEU A 10 18.15 11.34 -15.53
N ASN A 11 19.42 11.05 -15.82
CA ASN A 11 19.94 11.04 -17.17
C ASN A 11 19.35 9.91 -18.02
N ALA A 12 19.03 8.79 -17.42
CA ALA A 12 18.36 7.69 -18.11
C ALA A 12 16.90 8.03 -18.44
N LEU A 13 16.23 8.87 -17.67
CA LEU A 13 14.84 9.28 -17.91
C LEU A 13 14.71 10.43 -18.91
N ASP A 14 15.60 11.42 -18.86
CA ASP A 14 15.48 12.70 -19.57
C ASP A 14 16.89 13.20 -20.03
N GLY A 15 17.80 12.30 -20.36
CA GLY A 15 19.12 12.66 -20.84
C GLY A 15 19.22 12.71 -22.37
N VAL A 16 20.27 13.37 -22.88
CA VAL A 16 20.56 13.49 -24.32
C VAL A 16 20.67 12.13 -25.03
N ILE A 17 20.96 11.06 -24.29
CA ILE A 17 21.08 9.68 -24.80
C ILE A 17 19.78 8.90 -24.55
N ALA A 18 18.76 9.52 -23.97
CA ALA A 18 17.49 8.85 -23.75
C ALA A 18 16.85 8.47 -25.08
N THR A 19 16.60 7.17 -25.28
CA THR A 19 15.90 6.68 -26.48
C THR A 19 14.44 7.12 -26.43
N GLU A 20 13.93 7.62 -27.54
CA GLU A 20 12.52 7.88 -27.73
C GLU A 20 11.71 6.57 -27.73
N GLU A 21 10.37 6.66 -27.70
CA GLU A 21 9.44 5.52 -27.79
C GLU A 21 9.55 4.49 -26.65
N ARG A 22 9.68 4.96 -25.40
CA ARG A 22 9.66 4.07 -24.22
C ARG A 22 8.58 4.47 -23.23
N LEU A 23 8.02 3.47 -22.55
CA LEU A 23 7.13 3.64 -21.40
C LEU A 23 7.90 3.25 -20.13
N VAL A 24 7.90 4.14 -19.15
CA VAL A 24 8.53 3.89 -17.84
C VAL A 24 7.45 3.93 -16.77
N PHE A 25 7.39 2.89 -15.96
CA PHE A 25 6.49 2.81 -14.81
C PHE A 25 7.34 2.82 -13.54
N MET A 26 6.99 3.71 -12.61
CA MET A 26 7.59 3.81 -11.28
C MET A 26 6.51 3.67 -10.22
N THR A 27 6.80 2.95 -9.15
CA THR A 27 5.91 2.83 -8.00
C THR A 27 6.64 3.24 -6.72
N THR A 28 5.94 3.86 -5.80
CA THR A 28 6.45 4.21 -4.49
C THR A 28 5.35 4.27 -3.45
N ASN A 29 5.65 3.90 -2.22
CA ASN A 29 4.79 4.16 -1.06
C ASN A 29 5.09 5.52 -0.40
N HIS A 30 6.14 6.22 -0.86
CA HIS A 30 6.63 7.47 -0.27
C HIS A 30 6.73 8.58 -1.31
N TYR A 31 5.62 8.92 -1.96
CA TYR A 31 5.58 9.94 -3.00
C TYR A 31 6.19 11.28 -2.54
N HIS A 32 5.87 11.71 -1.32
CA HIS A 32 6.36 12.97 -0.75
C HIS A 32 7.88 12.98 -0.45
N ALA A 33 8.49 11.80 -0.36
CA ALA A 33 9.94 11.67 -0.16
C ALA A 33 10.72 11.70 -1.48
N LEU A 34 10.04 11.65 -2.63
CA LEU A 34 10.70 11.72 -3.92
C LEU A 34 11.26 13.11 -4.19
N PRO A 35 12.50 13.21 -4.69
CA PRO A 35 13.07 14.50 -5.11
C PRO A 35 12.22 15.14 -6.20
N ARG A 36 11.98 16.45 -6.10
CA ARG A 36 11.23 17.21 -7.11
C ARG A 36 11.77 17.05 -8.53
N ALA A 37 13.09 16.89 -8.66
CA ALA A 37 13.73 16.66 -9.94
C ALA A 37 13.24 15.38 -10.65
N LEU A 38 12.81 14.36 -9.90
CA LEU A 38 12.31 13.11 -10.47
C LEU A 38 10.87 13.24 -10.97
N VAL A 39 10.03 13.97 -10.22
CA VAL A 39 8.57 14.04 -10.47
C VAL A 39 8.13 15.25 -11.29
N ARG A 40 9.08 16.03 -11.85
CA ARG A 40 8.76 17.19 -12.69
C ARG A 40 8.18 16.78 -14.05
N PRO A 41 7.37 17.67 -14.69
CA PRO A 41 6.94 17.49 -16.08
C PRO A 41 8.12 17.21 -17.02
N GLY A 42 7.93 16.36 -18.01
CA GLY A 42 8.97 15.87 -18.93
C GLY A 42 9.74 14.63 -18.40
N ARG A 43 9.47 14.18 -17.16
CA ARG A 43 9.97 12.91 -16.59
C ARG A 43 8.85 12.02 -16.08
N VAL A 44 7.84 12.64 -15.49
CA VAL A 44 6.61 11.96 -15.05
C VAL A 44 5.44 12.71 -15.67
N ASP A 45 4.82 12.12 -16.68
CA ASP A 45 3.68 12.70 -17.38
C ASP A 45 2.37 12.40 -16.68
N LEU A 46 2.29 11.27 -15.98
CA LEU A 46 1.10 10.83 -15.28
C LEU A 46 1.45 10.28 -13.90
N SER A 47 0.85 10.87 -12.87
CA SER A 47 0.94 10.38 -11.49
C SER A 47 -0.43 9.89 -11.03
N ILE A 48 -0.52 8.63 -10.64
CA ILE A 48 -1.77 7.99 -10.23
C ILE A 48 -1.62 7.52 -8.79
N TYR A 49 -2.56 7.94 -7.95
CA TYR A 49 -2.68 7.40 -6.60
C TYR A 49 -3.43 6.06 -6.62
N VAL A 50 -2.80 5.02 -6.12
CA VAL A 50 -3.40 3.69 -5.97
C VAL A 50 -3.76 3.51 -4.50
N GLY A 51 -5.02 3.75 -4.18
CA GLY A 51 -5.56 3.65 -2.81
C GLY A 51 -6.28 2.34 -2.54
N LEU A 52 -7.00 2.34 -1.43
CA LEU A 52 -7.87 1.24 -1.03
C LEU A 52 -9.07 1.10 -1.98
N ALA A 53 -9.66 -0.09 -2.02
CA ALA A 53 -10.73 -0.42 -2.95
C ALA A 53 -12.00 0.39 -2.65
N SER A 54 -12.49 1.14 -3.64
CA SER A 54 -13.81 1.74 -3.60
C SER A 54 -14.91 0.68 -3.76
N ARG A 55 -16.15 0.99 -3.36
CA ARG A 55 -17.30 0.09 -3.54
C ARG A 55 -17.44 -0.40 -4.99
N ALA A 56 -17.24 0.47 -5.97
CA ALA A 56 -17.30 0.11 -7.37
C ALA A 56 -16.18 -0.86 -7.78
N GLN A 57 -14.99 -0.72 -7.19
CA GLN A 57 -13.87 -1.64 -7.43
C GLN A 57 -14.11 -2.99 -6.75
N LEU A 58 -14.69 -3.02 -5.53
CA LEU A 58 -15.10 -4.26 -4.86
C LEU A 58 -16.03 -5.08 -5.76
N LYS A 59 -17.10 -4.45 -6.29
CA LYS A 59 -18.04 -5.11 -7.20
C LYS A 59 -17.37 -5.63 -8.47
N ARG A 60 -16.59 -4.79 -9.15
CA ARG A 60 -15.90 -5.18 -10.39
C ARG A 60 -14.92 -6.32 -10.16
N MET A 61 -14.22 -6.30 -9.02
CA MET A 61 -13.28 -7.37 -8.68
C MET A 61 -14.02 -8.68 -8.41
N TYR A 62 -15.14 -8.63 -7.69
CA TYR A 62 -15.99 -9.80 -7.45
C TYR A 62 -16.51 -10.42 -8.77
N ILE A 63 -17.09 -9.61 -9.66
CA ILE A 63 -17.61 -10.07 -10.96
C ILE A 63 -16.47 -10.61 -11.84
N ARG A 64 -15.27 -10.06 -11.76
CA ARG A 64 -14.10 -10.58 -12.49
C ARG A 64 -13.73 -11.99 -12.07
N PHE A 65 -13.85 -12.33 -10.79
CA PHE A 65 -13.59 -13.68 -10.27
C PHE A 65 -14.78 -14.63 -10.43
N PHE A 66 -15.99 -14.09 -10.34
CA PHE A 66 -17.25 -14.83 -10.38
C PHE A 66 -18.21 -14.20 -11.40
N PRO A 67 -18.00 -14.44 -12.70
CA PRO A 67 -18.85 -13.87 -13.75
C PRO A 67 -20.32 -14.31 -13.61
N GLY A 68 -21.26 -13.37 -13.85
CA GLY A 68 -22.69 -13.65 -13.77
C GLY A 68 -23.27 -13.61 -12.33
N GLN A 69 -22.51 -13.11 -11.35
CA GLN A 69 -22.93 -13.06 -9.94
C GLN A 69 -23.09 -11.59 -9.45
N GLU A 70 -23.88 -10.81 -10.18
CA GLU A 70 -24.09 -9.38 -9.93
C GLU A 70 -24.71 -9.12 -8.55
N ASP A 71 -25.74 -9.91 -8.16
CA ASP A 71 -26.42 -9.75 -6.87
C ASP A 71 -25.49 -10.06 -5.68
N LEU A 72 -24.68 -11.10 -5.80
CA LEU A 72 -23.68 -11.43 -4.79
C LEU A 72 -22.58 -10.38 -4.73
N SER A 73 -22.21 -9.78 -5.85
CA SER A 73 -21.24 -8.69 -5.90
C SER A 73 -21.71 -7.45 -5.13
N GLU A 74 -23.00 -7.15 -5.19
CA GLU A 74 -23.61 -6.04 -4.44
C GLU A 74 -23.59 -6.32 -2.94
N THR A 75 -23.97 -7.53 -2.55
CA THR A 75 -23.93 -7.97 -1.15
C THR A 75 -22.52 -7.94 -0.58
N PHE A 76 -21.53 -8.47 -1.33
CA PHE A 76 -20.12 -8.45 -0.95
C PHE A 76 -19.60 -7.00 -0.78
N ALA A 77 -19.88 -6.14 -1.76
CA ALA A 77 -19.43 -4.75 -1.72
C ALA A 77 -20.05 -3.98 -0.55
N THR A 78 -21.31 -4.25 -0.21
CA THR A 78 -21.97 -3.62 0.95
C THR A 78 -21.31 -4.00 2.27
N VAL A 79 -20.87 -5.24 2.41
CA VAL A 79 -20.16 -5.70 3.62
C VAL A 79 -18.75 -5.11 3.72
N CYS A 80 -18.07 -4.94 2.58
CA CYS A 80 -16.66 -4.59 2.52
C CYS A 80 -16.35 -3.09 2.34
N GLN A 81 -17.32 -2.25 2.00
CA GLN A 81 -17.09 -0.87 1.55
C GLN A 81 -16.33 0.02 2.55
N ASP A 82 -16.51 -0.20 3.86
CA ASP A 82 -15.92 0.62 4.92
C ASP A 82 -14.71 -0.06 5.60
N GLU A 83 -14.27 -1.20 5.07
CA GLU A 83 -13.23 -2.04 5.68
C GLU A 83 -11.80 -1.67 5.27
N GLY A 84 -11.63 -0.75 4.37
CA GLY A 84 -10.31 -0.30 3.93
C GLY A 84 -9.46 -1.43 3.32
N LEU A 85 -10.01 -2.15 2.35
CA LEU A 85 -9.35 -3.28 1.70
C LEU A 85 -8.47 -2.83 0.54
N SER A 86 -7.30 -3.41 0.41
CA SER A 86 -6.47 -3.28 -0.79
C SER A 86 -6.91 -4.26 -1.88
N MET A 87 -6.59 -3.95 -3.14
CA MET A 87 -6.87 -4.85 -4.26
C MET A 87 -6.11 -6.18 -4.15
N ALA A 88 -4.93 -6.18 -3.50
CA ALA A 88 -4.13 -7.38 -3.28
C ALA A 88 -4.79 -8.32 -2.26
N GLU A 89 -5.32 -7.78 -1.16
CA GLU A 89 -6.07 -8.57 -0.16
C GLU A 89 -7.31 -9.22 -0.78
N LEU A 90 -8.06 -8.45 -1.58
CA LEU A 90 -9.23 -8.97 -2.30
C LEU A 90 -8.87 -10.09 -3.27
N GLN A 91 -7.79 -9.93 -4.02
CA GLN A 91 -7.32 -10.97 -4.92
C GLN A 91 -6.95 -12.24 -4.17
N GLY A 92 -6.23 -12.13 -3.06
CA GLY A 92 -5.89 -13.28 -2.20
C GLY A 92 -7.14 -13.98 -1.68
N TYR A 93 -8.11 -13.20 -1.20
CA TYR A 93 -9.39 -13.73 -0.71
C TYR A 93 -10.15 -14.51 -1.79
N PHE A 94 -10.34 -13.93 -2.98
CA PHE A 94 -11.08 -14.60 -4.05
C PHE A 94 -10.35 -15.81 -4.64
N MET A 95 -9.02 -15.81 -4.62
CA MET A 95 -8.26 -17.01 -5.03
C MET A 95 -8.52 -18.19 -4.10
N PHE A 96 -8.73 -17.95 -2.81
CA PHE A 96 -9.09 -18.99 -1.86
C PHE A 96 -10.48 -19.59 -2.12
N PHE A 97 -11.44 -18.76 -2.55
CA PHE A 97 -12.81 -19.18 -2.86
C PHE A 97 -13.05 -19.42 -4.38
N LYS A 98 -12.02 -19.81 -5.12
CA LYS A 98 -12.13 -20.03 -6.56
C LYS A 98 -13.31 -20.95 -6.90
N ASN A 99 -14.21 -20.50 -7.80
CA ASN A 99 -15.43 -21.18 -8.23
C ASN A 99 -16.51 -21.40 -7.13
N LYS A 100 -16.45 -20.62 -6.03
CA LYS A 100 -17.40 -20.74 -4.91
C LYS A 100 -17.90 -19.35 -4.49
N PRO A 101 -18.71 -18.69 -5.33
CA PRO A 101 -19.16 -17.31 -5.09
C PRO A 101 -19.97 -17.16 -3.80
N GLU A 102 -20.89 -18.08 -3.51
CA GLU A 102 -21.73 -18.04 -2.31
C GLU A 102 -20.88 -18.20 -1.03
N GLU A 103 -19.90 -19.09 -1.05
CA GLU A 103 -18.97 -19.27 0.09
C GLU A 103 -18.14 -18.00 0.31
N ALA A 104 -17.72 -17.30 -0.76
CA ALA A 104 -16.99 -16.05 -0.66
C ALA A 104 -17.82 -14.96 0.04
N VAL A 105 -19.12 -14.87 -0.20
CA VAL A 105 -19.99 -13.91 0.51
C VAL A 105 -20.26 -14.37 1.94
N ALA A 106 -20.52 -15.68 2.15
CA ALA A 106 -20.83 -16.21 3.47
C ALA A 106 -19.69 -16.04 4.48
N ASN A 107 -18.45 -16.20 4.04
CA ASN A 107 -17.26 -16.17 4.89
C ASN A 107 -16.59 -14.79 5.02
N VAL A 108 -17.04 -13.78 4.27
CA VAL A 108 -16.36 -12.48 4.24
C VAL A 108 -16.29 -11.80 5.61
N LYS A 109 -17.36 -11.87 6.41
CA LYS A 109 -17.37 -11.25 7.75
C LYS A 109 -16.34 -11.88 8.68
N SER A 110 -16.27 -13.21 8.72
CA SER A 110 -15.30 -13.93 9.53
C SER A 110 -13.85 -13.60 9.12
N TRP A 111 -13.60 -13.52 7.82
CA TRP A 111 -12.29 -13.10 7.30
C TRP A 111 -11.93 -11.67 7.68
N LEU A 112 -12.89 -10.73 7.63
CA LEU A 112 -12.67 -9.35 8.04
C LEU A 112 -12.34 -9.23 9.53
N ASP A 113 -13.03 -10.01 10.38
CA ASP A 113 -12.76 -10.03 11.82
C ASP A 113 -11.38 -10.60 12.14
N GLU A 114 -10.95 -11.63 11.44
CA GLU A 114 -9.61 -12.19 11.59
C GLU A 114 -8.53 -11.21 11.11
N ARG A 115 -8.75 -10.56 9.96
CA ARG A 115 -7.88 -9.50 9.43
C ARG A 115 -7.68 -8.36 10.44
N ARG A 116 -8.76 -7.89 11.10
CA ARG A 116 -8.68 -6.84 12.11
C ARG A 116 -7.81 -7.27 13.30
N LYS A 117 -7.99 -8.49 13.80
CA LYS A 117 -7.16 -9.03 14.89
C LYS A 117 -5.68 -9.05 14.53
N VAL A 118 -5.34 -9.57 13.35
CA VAL A 118 -3.95 -9.61 12.87
C VAL A 118 -3.36 -8.19 12.75
N HIS A 119 -4.14 -7.24 12.25
CA HIS A 119 -3.69 -5.87 12.12
C HIS A 119 -3.46 -5.19 13.48
N GLU A 120 -4.34 -5.40 14.45
CA GLU A 120 -4.19 -4.90 15.82
C GLU A 120 -2.95 -5.48 16.50
N GLU A 121 -2.69 -6.78 16.34
CA GLU A 121 -1.49 -7.43 16.86
C GLU A 121 -0.20 -6.86 16.24
N GLN A 122 -0.21 -6.60 14.93
CA GLN A 122 0.94 -5.99 14.25
C GLN A 122 1.20 -4.57 14.74
N LEU A 123 0.16 -3.76 14.89
CA LEU A 123 0.26 -2.41 15.45
C LEU A 123 0.76 -2.41 16.89
N ALA A 124 0.32 -3.36 17.71
CA ALA A 124 0.79 -3.51 19.09
C ALA A 124 2.29 -3.85 19.14
N LYS A 125 2.75 -4.75 18.27
CA LYS A 125 4.18 -5.10 18.15
C LYS A 125 5.03 -3.90 17.73
N MET A 126 4.61 -3.18 16.69
CA MET A 126 5.32 -1.99 16.21
C MET A 126 5.41 -0.89 17.28
N ARG A 127 4.35 -0.69 18.09
CA ARG A 127 4.37 0.25 19.21
C ARG A 127 5.31 -0.20 20.33
N ALA A 128 5.38 -1.48 20.62
CA ALA A 128 6.29 -2.03 21.63
C ALA A 128 7.76 -1.86 21.21
N GLU A 129 8.07 -2.06 19.93
CA GLU A 129 9.42 -1.89 19.37
C GLU A 129 9.85 -0.41 19.21
N SER A 130 8.89 0.51 19.11
CA SER A 130 9.17 1.96 18.93
C SER A 130 9.29 2.73 20.24
N THR A 131 9.15 2.08 21.41
CA THR A 131 9.39 2.70 22.71
C THR A 131 10.90 2.66 23.00
N PRO A 132 11.64 3.80 22.98
CA PRO A 132 13.05 3.78 23.32
C PRO A 132 13.23 3.48 24.80
N GLU A 133 13.93 2.39 25.11
CA GLU A 133 14.48 2.16 26.44
C GLU A 133 15.44 3.32 26.79
N GLY A 134 15.18 3.98 27.90
CA GLY A 134 16.17 4.73 28.63
C GLY A 134 16.30 6.21 28.27
N THR A 135 15.44 7.05 28.84
CA THR A 135 15.88 8.40 29.25
C THR A 135 16.90 8.23 30.40
N GLU A 136 18.20 8.16 30.06
CA GLU A 136 19.24 8.46 31.03
C GLU A 136 18.96 9.87 31.59
N LYS A 137 18.77 9.94 32.91
CA LYS A 137 18.68 11.19 33.64
C LYS A 137 19.94 12.02 33.37
N PRO A 138 19.85 13.32 33.04
CA PRO A 138 21.03 14.15 32.90
C PRO A 138 21.79 14.15 34.23
N LYS A 139 23.07 13.78 34.20
CA LYS A 139 24.00 13.92 35.31
C LYS A 139 24.10 15.43 35.66
N GLN A 140 23.68 15.77 36.86
CA GLN A 140 23.90 17.09 37.42
C GLN A 140 25.41 17.34 37.51
N VAL A 141 25.86 18.37 36.81
CA VAL A 141 27.22 18.93 36.97
C VAL A 141 27.23 19.78 38.24
N PRO A 142 28.14 19.53 39.21
CA PRO A 142 28.24 20.37 40.39
C PRO A 142 28.76 21.78 40.01
N PRO A 143 28.38 22.83 40.75
CA PRO A 143 28.84 24.20 40.50
C PRO A 143 30.33 24.32 40.79
N PRO A 144 31.05 25.25 40.11
CA PRO A 144 32.46 25.52 40.40
C PRO A 144 32.60 26.15 41.79
N GLU A 145 33.59 25.65 42.55
CA GLU A 145 34.04 26.25 43.82
C GLU A 145 34.77 27.55 43.53
N GLU A 146 34.52 28.60 44.31
CA GLU A 146 35.23 29.88 44.32
C GLU A 146 36.64 29.79 44.93
#